data_92b24de16e8fcca8873beb3652355620
#
_entry.id   92b24de16e8fcca8873beb3652355620
#
_cell.length_a   1.000
_cell.length_b   1.000
_cell.length_c   1.000
_cell.angle_alpha   90.00
_cell.angle_beta   90.00
_cell.angle_gamma   90.00
#
_symmetry.space_group_name_H-M   'P 1'
#
loop_
_entity.id
_entity.type
_entity.pdbx_description
1 polymer ?
#
loop_
_entity_poly.entity_id
_entity_poly.type
_entity_poly.pdbx_seq_one_letter_code
_entity_poly.pdbx_strand_id
1 'polypeptide(L)'
;MTDTNPFVGTWKLISWEVTQPDGTIHYPFGKDVVGYLIYTADGHMSAEIMDPDRQQSDPDFPLENAAAQTLPDPDRARAYSTYLSYCGTYTVEGTTVTHHVKVGLIPSWTGSEQPRPFKFDHGCLIIGVGNQKLTWERAVKHA
;
A
#
# COMPACT_ATOMS: atom_id res chain seq x y z
N MET A 1 -19.13 10.24 24.91
CA MET A 1 -18.19 10.83 23.92
C MET A 1 -17.53 9.72 23.12
N THR A 2 -17.66 9.79 21.84
CA THR A 2 -17.04 8.79 20.97
C THR A 2 -15.67 9.30 20.52
N ASP A 3 -14.65 8.49 20.78
CA ASP A 3 -13.33 8.78 20.24
C ASP A 3 -13.37 8.56 18.74
N THR A 4 -12.97 9.57 17.99
CA THR A 4 -12.89 9.47 16.55
C THR A 4 -11.52 8.92 16.19
N ASN A 5 -11.50 7.77 15.51
CA ASN A 5 -10.27 7.20 15.00
C ASN A 5 -9.96 7.86 13.66
N PRO A 6 -8.92 8.71 13.57
CA PRO A 6 -8.64 9.47 12.35
C PRO A 6 -8.14 8.60 11.20
N PHE A 7 -7.75 7.35 11.48
CA PHE A 7 -7.34 6.44 10.42
C PHE A 7 -8.52 5.90 9.61
N VAL A 8 -9.69 5.75 10.22
CA VAL A 8 -10.81 5.04 9.60
C VAL A 8 -11.24 5.71 8.31
N GLY A 9 -11.36 4.91 7.27
CA GLY A 9 -11.80 5.33 5.95
C GLY A 9 -10.89 4.85 4.85
N THR A 10 -11.08 5.42 3.68
CA THR A 10 -10.32 5.10 2.47
C THR A 10 -9.37 6.25 2.14
N TRP A 11 -8.11 5.90 1.91
CA TRP A 11 -7.04 6.83 1.58
C TRP A 11 -6.52 6.49 0.19
N LYS A 12 -6.26 7.54 -0.60
CA LYS A 12 -5.69 7.41 -1.95
C LYS A 12 -4.23 7.86 -1.90
N LEU A 13 -3.35 7.08 -2.52
CA LEU A 13 -1.93 7.40 -2.53
C LEU A 13 -1.64 8.59 -3.45
N ILE A 14 -0.93 9.58 -2.92
CA ILE A 14 -0.45 10.74 -3.68
C ILE A 14 0.96 10.48 -4.18
N SER A 15 1.84 9.96 -3.31
CA SER A 15 3.24 9.75 -3.66
C SER A 15 3.90 8.70 -2.79
N TRP A 16 4.87 8.03 -3.37
CA TRP A 16 5.79 7.14 -2.66
C TRP A 16 7.20 7.59 -3.03
N GLU A 17 7.89 8.17 -2.06
CA GLU A 17 9.21 8.76 -2.23
C GLU A 17 10.26 8.02 -1.43
N VAL A 18 11.41 7.78 -2.03
CA VAL A 18 12.58 7.22 -1.36
C VAL A 18 13.73 8.22 -1.49
N THR A 19 14.22 8.72 -0.36
CA THR A 19 15.35 9.65 -0.35
C THR A 19 16.65 8.87 -0.46
N GLN A 20 17.42 9.15 -1.51
CA GLN A 20 18.69 8.50 -1.76
C GLN A 20 19.78 9.09 -0.84
N PRO A 21 20.94 8.40 -0.67
CA PRO A 21 22.03 8.93 0.16
C PRO A 21 22.55 10.29 -0.29
N ASP A 22 22.46 10.61 -1.60
CA ASP A 22 22.88 11.90 -2.13
C ASP A 22 21.81 13.00 -2.03
N GLY A 23 20.65 12.69 -1.40
CA GLY A 23 19.55 13.64 -1.20
C GLY A 23 18.53 13.66 -2.34
N THR A 24 18.78 12.97 -3.45
CA THR A 24 17.81 12.90 -4.53
C THR A 24 16.63 12.01 -4.17
N ILE A 25 15.49 12.24 -4.82
CA ILE A 25 14.26 11.48 -4.57
C ILE A 25 14.08 10.46 -5.70
N HIS A 26 13.89 9.21 -5.30
CA HIS A 26 13.52 8.11 -6.20
C HIS A 26 12.05 7.75 -5.97
N TYR A 27 11.34 7.45 -7.04
CA TYR A 27 9.94 7.04 -7.01
C TYR A 27 9.84 5.60 -7.48
N PRO A 28 9.72 4.62 -6.56
CA PRO A 28 9.79 3.19 -6.94
C PRO A 28 8.77 2.75 -7.99
N PHE A 29 7.54 3.28 -7.93
CA PHE A 29 6.49 2.99 -8.91
C PHE A 29 6.13 4.23 -9.73
N GLY A 30 7.07 5.21 -9.85
CA GLY A 30 6.87 6.41 -10.62
C GLY A 30 6.13 7.51 -9.85
N LYS A 31 6.13 8.71 -10.45
CA LYS A 31 5.46 9.87 -9.84
C LYS A 31 3.93 9.76 -9.89
N ASP A 32 3.41 8.94 -10.80
CA ASP A 32 1.98 8.73 -10.99
C ASP A 32 1.48 7.47 -10.29
N VAL A 33 2.21 6.99 -9.28
CA VAL A 33 1.85 5.81 -8.52
C VAL A 33 0.40 5.85 -8.08
N VAL A 34 -0.29 4.71 -8.15
CA VAL A 34 -1.66 4.59 -7.69
C VAL A 34 -1.75 3.61 -6.53
N GLY A 35 -2.65 3.86 -5.61
CA GLY A 35 -2.83 2.97 -4.48
C GLY A 35 -3.96 3.42 -3.58
N TYR A 36 -4.41 2.46 -2.78
CA TYR A 36 -5.43 2.69 -1.78
C TYR A 36 -5.00 2.06 -0.47
N LEU A 37 -5.34 2.73 0.62
CA LEU A 37 -5.12 2.26 1.98
C LEU A 37 -6.45 2.39 2.70
N ILE A 38 -6.92 1.31 3.28
CA ILE A 38 -8.23 1.27 3.93
C ILE A 38 -8.04 0.83 5.37
N TYR A 39 -8.61 1.61 6.28
CA TYR A 39 -8.68 1.24 7.70
C TYR A 39 -10.15 1.17 8.12
N THR A 40 -10.53 0.09 8.78
CA THR A 40 -11.88 -0.08 9.28
C THR A 40 -11.98 0.25 10.76
N ALA A 41 -13.19 0.56 11.21
CA ALA A 41 -13.42 0.89 12.61
C ALA A 41 -13.19 -0.31 13.54
N ASP A 42 -13.33 -1.53 13.02
CA ASP A 42 -13.14 -2.76 13.80
C ASP A 42 -11.70 -3.27 13.78
N GLY A 43 -10.73 -2.48 13.29
CA GLY A 43 -9.31 -2.79 13.45
C GLY A 43 -8.66 -3.51 12.30
N HIS A 44 -9.27 -3.53 11.12
CA HIS A 44 -8.67 -4.16 9.92
C HIS A 44 -8.09 -3.11 9.00
N MET A 45 -7.11 -3.52 8.19
CA MET A 45 -6.51 -2.65 7.19
C MET A 45 -6.20 -3.41 5.92
N SER A 46 -6.14 -2.67 4.82
CA SER A 46 -5.72 -3.22 3.52
C SER A 46 -4.99 -2.14 2.73
N ALA A 47 -3.89 -2.51 2.11
CA ALA A 47 -3.08 -1.60 1.31
C ALA A 47 -2.78 -2.23 -0.05
N GLU A 48 -3.04 -1.48 -1.11
CA GLU A 48 -2.74 -1.86 -2.49
C GLU A 48 -2.00 -0.71 -3.15
N ILE A 49 -0.84 -1.00 -3.72
CA ILE A 49 0.00 0.00 -4.39
C ILE A 49 0.44 -0.57 -5.74
N MET A 50 0.34 0.23 -6.78
CA MET A 50 0.56 -0.25 -8.13
C MET A 50 1.31 0.79 -8.96
N ASP A 51 2.25 0.32 -9.80
CA ASP A 51 2.81 1.12 -10.88
C ASP A 51 1.73 1.23 -11.98
N PRO A 52 1.33 2.45 -12.38
CA PRO A 52 0.25 2.59 -13.37
C PRO A 52 0.64 2.10 -14.76
N ASP A 53 1.95 1.96 -15.04
CA ASP A 53 2.45 1.55 -16.35
C ASP A 53 2.54 0.03 -16.52
N ARG A 54 1.79 -0.72 -15.72
CA ARG A 54 1.75 -2.18 -15.83
C ARG A 54 1.25 -2.62 -17.20
N GLN A 55 1.99 -3.52 -17.84
CA GLN A 55 1.61 -4.04 -19.14
C GLN A 55 0.61 -5.18 -19.01
N GLN A 56 -0.38 -5.20 -19.89
CA GLN A 56 -1.29 -6.33 -20.02
C GLN A 56 -0.65 -7.39 -20.90
N SER A 57 -0.58 -8.61 -20.37
CA SER A 57 -0.11 -9.77 -21.14
C SER A 57 -1.27 -10.53 -21.77
N ASP A 58 -2.42 -10.57 -21.10
CA ASP A 58 -3.62 -11.27 -21.55
C ASP A 58 -4.84 -10.48 -21.06
N PRO A 59 -5.56 -9.77 -21.94
CA PRO A 59 -6.70 -8.95 -21.52
C PRO A 59 -7.89 -9.75 -21.00
N ASP A 60 -7.96 -11.04 -21.34
CA ASP A 60 -9.05 -11.93 -20.95
C ASP A 60 -8.61 -12.91 -19.85
N PHE A 61 -7.61 -12.55 -19.05
CA PHE A 61 -7.04 -13.43 -18.03
C PHE A 61 -8.10 -13.82 -16.99
N PRO A 62 -8.54 -15.08 -16.96
CA PRO A 62 -9.60 -15.49 -16.02
C PRO A 62 -9.05 -15.72 -14.61
N LEU A 63 -9.93 -15.62 -13.63
CA LEU A 63 -9.55 -15.72 -12.22
C LEU A 63 -8.83 -17.04 -11.89
N GLU A 64 -9.26 -18.16 -12.47
CA GLU A 64 -8.63 -19.46 -12.20
C GLU A 64 -7.17 -19.50 -12.66
N ASN A 65 -6.79 -18.68 -13.65
CA ASN A 65 -5.41 -18.65 -14.13
C ASN A 65 -4.48 -17.92 -13.17
N ALA A 66 -5.01 -17.12 -12.25
CA ALA A 66 -4.19 -16.46 -11.24
C ALA A 66 -3.45 -17.46 -10.37
N ALA A 67 -4.12 -18.58 -10.02
CA ALA A 67 -3.49 -19.65 -9.25
C ALA A 67 -2.66 -20.59 -10.15
N ALA A 68 -3.10 -20.82 -11.37
CA ALA A 68 -2.42 -21.72 -12.31
C ALA A 68 -1.13 -21.11 -12.88
N GLN A 69 -1.00 -19.79 -12.87
CA GLN A 69 0.19 -19.07 -13.33
C GLN A 69 0.56 -19.45 -14.76
N THR A 70 -0.39 -19.25 -15.68
CA THR A 70 -0.21 -19.62 -17.08
C THR A 70 0.61 -18.63 -17.89
N LEU A 71 0.93 -17.45 -17.32
CA LEU A 71 1.75 -16.46 -18.01
C LEU A 71 3.22 -16.91 -18.07
N PRO A 72 3.97 -16.47 -19.11
CA PRO A 72 5.42 -16.70 -19.14
C PRO A 72 6.12 -16.09 -17.92
N ASP A 73 7.24 -16.70 -17.51
CA ASP A 73 7.99 -16.26 -16.31
C ASP A 73 8.36 -14.76 -16.31
N PRO A 74 8.85 -14.17 -17.42
CA PRO A 74 9.16 -12.73 -17.42
C PRO A 74 7.94 -11.87 -17.13
N ASP A 75 6.77 -12.25 -17.63
CA ASP A 75 5.52 -11.51 -17.41
C ASP A 75 5.09 -11.61 -15.95
N ARG A 76 5.21 -12.81 -15.36
CA ARG A 76 4.91 -13.02 -13.94
C ARG A 76 5.85 -12.23 -13.05
N ALA A 77 7.15 -12.23 -13.36
CA ALA A 77 8.13 -11.48 -12.59
C ALA A 77 7.83 -9.97 -12.64
N ARG A 78 7.48 -9.45 -13.81
CA ARG A 78 7.12 -8.04 -13.97
C ARG A 78 5.83 -7.71 -13.24
N ALA A 79 4.83 -8.58 -13.29
CA ALA A 79 3.59 -8.39 -12.54
C ALA A 79 3.85 -8.34 -11.03
N TYR A 80 4.70 -9.22 -10.53
CA TYR A 80 5.07 -9.24 -9.12
C TYR A 80 5.79 -7.96 -8.69
N SER A 81 6.74 -7.47 -9.50
CA SER A 81 7.61 -6.35 -9.13
C SER A 81 6.97 -4.97 -9.35
N THR A 82 5.77 -4.91 -9.91
CA THR A 82 5.06 -3.65 -10.18
C THR A 82 3.79 -3.49 -9.35
N TYR A 83 3.65 -4.31 -8.33
CA TYR A 83 2.46 -4.33 -7.47
C TYR A 83 2.84 -4.75 -6.06
N LEU A 84 2.18 -4.15 -5.07
CA LEU A 84 2.34 -4.51 -3.67
C LEU A 84 0.98 -4.49 -3.02
N SER A 85 0.65 -5.55 -2.28
CA SER A 85 -0.56 -5.56 -1.48
C SER A 85 -0.38 -6.38 -0.23
N TYR A 86 -1.09 -5.98 0.82
CA TYR A 86 -1.22 -6.78 2.02
C TYR A 86 -2.44 -6.30 2.81
N CYS A 87 -2.96 -7.17 3.63
CA CYS A 87 -4.04 -6.82 4.55
C CYS A 87 -3.88 -7.57 5.88
N GLY A 88 -4.58 -7.09 6.88
CA GLY A 88 -4.56 -7.67 8.20
C GLY A 88 -5.26 -6.76 9.19
N THR A 89 -4.71 -6.68 10.39
CA THR A 89 -5.21 -5.79 11.43
C THR A 89 -4.21 -4.67 11.68
N TYR A 90 -4.62 -3.67 12.46
CA TYR A 90 -3.72 -2.58 12.82
C TYR A 90 -3.94 -2.14 14.27
N THR A 91 -2.88 -1.62 14.85
CA THR A 91 -2.93 -0.99 16.16
C THR A 91 -2.20 0.34 16.08
N VAL A 92 -2.62 1.30 16.89
CA VAL A 92 -1.98 2.62 16.96
C VAL A 92 -1.45 2.83 18.35
N GLU A 93 -0.19 3.21 18.44
CA GLU A 93 0.46 3.48 19.72
C GLU A 93 1.38 4.69 19.56
N GLY A 94 1.00 5.79 20.22
CA GLY A 94 1.75 7.04 20.09
C GLY A 94 1.76 7.55 18.66
N THR A 95 2.95 7.66 18.07
CA THR A 95 3.16 8.15 16.71
C THR A 95 3.43 7.01 15.71
N THR A 96 3.09 5.78 16.08
CA THR A 96 3.31 4.61 15.26
C THR A 96 2.00 3.87 15.03
N VAL A 97 1.68 3.60 13.77
CA VAL A 97 0.66 2.62 13.40
C VAL A 97 1.37 1.34 12.99
N THR A 98 0.96 0.22 13.56
CA THR A 98 1.54 -1.08 13.24
C THR A 98 0.54 -1.90 12.44
N HIS A 99 0.96 -2.33 11.25
CA HIS A 99 0.17 -3.23 10.41
C HIS A 99 0.58 -4.67 10.74
N HIS A 100 -0.40 -5.47 11.17
CA HIS A 100 -0.19 -6.89 11.46
C HIS A 100 -0.63 -7.67 10.22
N VAL A 101 0.35 -8.10 9.40
CA VAL A 101 0.07 -8.67 8.08
C VAL A 101 -0.46 -10.09 8.22
N LYS A 102 -1.63 -10.34 7.65
CA LYS A 102 -2.25 -11.67 7.62
C LYS A 102 -2.19 -12.30 6.23
N VAL A 103 -2.36 -11.46 5.19
CA VAL A 103 -2.36 -11.88 3.78
C VAL A 103 -1.56 -10.83 3.01
N GLY A 104 -0.71 -11.26 2.10
CA GLY A 104 0.05 -10.29 1.30
C GLY A 104 0.80 -10.91 0.16
N LEU A 105 1.24 -10.05 -0.74
CA LEU A 105 2.00 -10.46 -1.92
C LEU A 105 3.37 -11.02 -1.55
N ILE A 106 4.02 -10.43 -0.56
CA ILE A 106 5.38 -10.81 -0.17
C ILE A 106 5.30 -11.93 0.87
N PRO A 107 5.75 -13.15 0.53
CA PRO A 107 5.57 -14.31 1.42
C PRO A 107 6.16 -14.11 2.83
N SER A 108 7.32 -13.46 2.93
CA SER A 108 7.96 -13.27 4.22
C SER A 108 7.25 -12.26 5.13
N TRP A 109 6.29 -11.50 4.59
CA TRP A 109 5.54 -10.53 5.39
C TRP A 109 4.34 -11.15 6.11
N THR A 110 3.87 -12.30 5.66
CA THR A 110 2.75 -12.98 6.32
C THR A 110 3.12 -13.36 7.76
N GLY A 111 2.31 -12.89 8.72
CA GLY A 111 2.58 -13.08 10.13
C GLY A 111 3.51 -12.04 10.73
N SER A 112 4.00 -11.09 9.95
CA SER A 112 4.90 -10.06 10.44
C SER A 112 4.15 -8.84 10.96
N GLU A 113 4.86 -8.04 11.76
CA GLU A 113 4.41 -6.73 12.17
C GLU A 113 5.20 -5.67 11.41
N GLN A 114 4.49 -4.70 10.85
CA GLN A 114 5.08 -3.62 10.08
C GLN A 114 4.82 -2.30 10.79
N PRO A 115 5.69 -1.90 11.74
CA PRO A 115 5.53 -0.61 12.43
C PRO A 115 5.82 0.54 11.47
N ARG A 116 4.96 1.54 11.50
CA ARG A 116 5.01 2.66 10.57
C ARG A 116 4.84 3.98 11.35
N PRO A 117 5.91 4.74 11.52
CA PRO A 117 5.77 6.12 12.02
C PRO A 117 4.82 6.90 11.10
N PHE A 118 3.96 7.69 11.70
CA PHE A 118 2.96 8.45 10.93
C PHE A 118 2.78 9.85 11.49
N LYS A 119 2.21 10.71 10.66
CA LYS A 119 1.65 11.98 11.09
C LYS A 119 0.50 12.37 10.18
N PHE A 120 -0.42 13.16 10.70
CA PHE A 120 -1.45 13.82 9.90
C PHE A 120 -1.02 15.26 9.66
N ASP A 121 -1.08 15.69 8.41
CA ASP A 121 -0.64 17.03 8.03
C ASP A 121 -1.55 17.55 6.91
N HIS A 122 -2.24 18.66 7.17
CA HIS A 122 -3.15 19.28 6.19
C HIS A 122 -4.16 18.29 5.60
N GLY A 123 -4.71 17.41 6.43
CA GLY A 123 -5.68 16.41 6.02
C GLY A 123 -5.09 15.17 5.34
N CYS A 124 -3.79 15.12 5.15
CA CYS A 124 -3.10 13.96 4.61
C CYS A 124 -2.59 13.07 5.74
N LEU A 125 -2.54 11.78 5.46
CA LEU A 125 -1.83 10.80 6.29
C LEU A 125 -0.47 10.55 5.67
N ILE A 126 0.59 10.84 6.42
CA ILE A 126 1.96 10.62 5.97
C ILE A 126 2.55 9.48 6.78
N ILE A 127 2.99 8.43 6.07
CA ILE A 127 3.59 7.25 6.67
C ILE A 127 5.04 7.18 6.23
N GLY A 128 5.95 7.11 7.19
CA GLY A 128 7.39 7.05 6.93
C GLY A 128 7.99 5.74 7.42
N VAL A 129 8.95 5.20 6.67
CA VAL A 129 9.74 4.04 7.07
C VAL A 129 11.17 4.26 6.58
N GLY A 130 12.11 4.46 7.51
CA GLY A 130 13.48 4.73 7.13
C GLY A 130 13.57 5.96 6.24
N ASN A 131 14.10 5.78 5.03
CA ASN A 131 14.21 6.85 4.04
C ASN A 131 13.00 6.96 3.13
N GLN A 132 11.91 6.27 3.45
CA GLN A 132 10.71 6.23 2.61
C GLN A 132 9.59 7.08 3.21
N LYS A 133 8.81 7.68 2.31
CA LYS A 133 7.68 8.53 2.69
C LYS A 133 6.53 8.27 1.73
N LEU A 134 5.40 7.84 2.28
CA LEU A 134 4.17 7.64 1.53
C LEU A 134 3.14 8.66 2.01
N THR A 135 2.59 9.42 1.07
CA THR A 135 1.61 10.45 1.37
C THR A 135 0.26 10.03 0.81
N TRP A 136 -0.75 10.03 1.67
CA TRP A 136 -2.11 9.59 1.38
C TRP A 136 -3.09 10.72 1.64
N GLU A 137 -4.07 10.88 0.76
CA GLU A 137 -5.18 11.81 0.97
C GLU A 137 -6.48 11.03 1.12
N ARG A 138 -7.50 11.64 1.73
CA ARG A 138 -8.82 11.03 1.80
C ARG A 138 -9.33 10.79 0.38
N ALA A 139 -9.77 9.57 0.08
CA ALA A 139 -10.38 9.27 -1.20
C ALA A 139 -11.74 9.96 -1.32
N VAL A 140 -12.09 10.31 -2.56
CA VAL A 140 -13.38 10.94 -2.84
C VAL A 140 -14.49 9.93 -2.56
N LYS A 141 -15.52 10.38 -1.85
CA LYS A 141 -16.65 9.54 -1.54
C LYS A 141 -17.45 9.23 -2.79
N HIS A 142 -17.75 7.96 -3.01
CA HIS A 142 -18.64 7.54 -4.08
C HIS A 142 -20.06 7.51 -3.59
N ALA A 143 -20.96 7.98 -4.46
CA ALA A 143 -22.39 7.97 -4.20
C ALA A 143 -22.99 6.63 -4.61
#